data_e94e85a3ac808b844b0a631baf893137
#
_entry.id   e94e85a3ac808b844b0a631baf893137
#
_cell.length_a   1.000
_cell.length_b   1.000
_cell.length_c   1.000
_cell.angle_alpha   90.00
_cell.angle_beta   90.00
_cell.angle_gamma   90.00
#
_symmetry.space_group_name_H-M   'P 1'
#
loop_
_entity.id
_entity.type
_entity.pdbx_description
1 polymer ?
#
loop_
_entity_poly.entity_id
_entity_poly.type
_entity_poly.pdbx_seq_one_letter_code
_entity_poly.pdbx_strand_id
1 'polypeptide(L)'
;VASLPSVRLTAHRLAAALVVSVCMVSTAAVLSPAWASPAHVQRQQPSCGNQNVPPPPVDSSEQPQAGKPAPAPLPVPERPVGGPRLGECDNVLPEKAPTVPSQVNAASWIVADLDTGAVLAANDPHARHRPASAITVLTAMVAVQELDMDAPVTVTKEDAVDTEGDKIGLAVGGKYTVKQLLRGMLLVDSAVDAVSALTRQLGGTEATLAKMNALAAQIGALDTRVATASGRDGPGMSSSVYDIALMVRAAMRNENFSEITRARSANFPMTGSKSAFTVTNDNKLLANYSGAIGGKTGFTANAGNAVIGMASKSGRRLVTVLLRAEARPVATWQQAAKLLDYGFAMKSDVKPVGQLVERAPGTSSTPETPAQAVRDPNGETVMDPSAAPTAFGNVGGPLTIAAGVLLIAALLIYLQKKVSRRSRA
;
A
#
# COMPACT_ATOMS: atom_id res chain seq x y z
N VAL A 1 -33.12 54.18 -31.13
CA VAL A 1 -32.70 55.57 -31.30
C VAL A 1 -31.28 55.68 -30.84
N ALA A 2 -30.38 55.84 -31.80
CA ALA A 2 -29.17 56.69 -31.86
C ALA A 2 -28.06 56.45 -30.82
N SER A 3 -26.79 56.43 -31.07
CA SER A 3 -25.96 56.66 -32.27
C SER A 3 -24.50 56.52 -31.77
N LEU A 4 -23.67 55.91 -32.58
CA LEU A 4 -22.19 56.01 -32.51
C LEU A 4 -21.74 57.45 -32.88
N PRO A 5 -20.54 57.87 -32.50
CA PRO A 5 -19.60 58.10 -33.58
C PRO A 5 -18.15 57.59 -33.36
N SER A 6 -17.63 57.18 -34.47
CA SER A 6 -16.28 57.03 -34.96
C SER A 6 -15.38 58.28 -34.83
N VAL A 7 -14.04 58.05 -34.98
CA VAL A 7 -13.01 58.91 -35.63
C VAL A 7 -11.65 58.64 -34.97
N ARG A 8 -10.52 58.38 -35.52
CA ARG A 8 -9.83 58.39 -36.81
C ARG A 8 -8.36 57.98 -36.57
N LEU A 9 -7.79 57.37 -37.56
CA LEU A 9 -6.34 57.12 -37.78
C LEU A 9 -5.49 58.38 -37.71
N THR A 10 -4.22 58.18 -37.26
CA THR A 10 -3.09 58.83 -37.97
C THR A 10 -1.83 57.95 -37.86
N ALA A 11 -1.26 57.67 -39.03
CA ALA A 11 0.01 57.03 -39.25
C ALA A 11 1.14 58.06 -39.23
N HIS A 12 2.30 57.70 -38.69
CA HIS A 12 3.56 58.29 -39.13
C HIS A 12 4.62 57.23 -39.32
N ARG A 13 5.09 57.13 -40.56
CA ARG A 13 6.30 56.45 -41.01
C ARG A 13 7.54 57.22 -40.56
N LEU A 14 8.63 56.53 -40.29
CA LEU A 14 9.95 56.95 -40.75
C LEU A 14 10.93 55.77 -40.67
N ALA A 15 11.62 55.58 -41.77
CA ALA A 15 12.63 54.62 -42.11
C ALA A 15 14.04 55.12 -41.74
N ALA A 16 14.97 54.21 -41.51
CA ALA A 16 16.42 54.28 -41.84
C ALA A 16 17.02 52.94 -41.48
N ALA A 17 17.38 52.09 -42.31
CA ALA A 17 18.50 51.96 -43.26
C ALA A 17 19.83 51.57 -42.63
N LEU A 18 20.25 50.32 -42.98
CA LEU A 18 21.61 49.84 -43.31
C LEU A 18 22.70 49.87 -42.21
N VAL A 19 23.30 48.69 -41.93
CA VAL A 19 24.63 48.33 -42.39
C VAL A 19 24.80 46.80 -42.37
N VAL A 20 25.14 46.22 -43.53
CA VAL A 20 25.59 44.84 -43.77
C VAL A 20 27.04 44.76 -43.35
N SER A 21 27.39 43.76 -42.55
CA SER A 21 28.80 43.32 -42.43
C SER A 21 28.82 41.80 -42.49
N VAL A 22 29.22 41.29 -43.63
CA VAL A 22 29.46 39.88 -43.94
C VAL A 22 30.77 39.49 -43.29
N CYS A 23 30.75 38.62 -42.28
CA CYS A 23 31.91 37.81 -41.90
C CYS A 23 31.60 36.34 -42.22
N MET A 24 32.13 35.91 -43.35
CA MET A 24 32.24 34.47 -43.67
C MET A 24 33.26 33.85 -42.73
N VAL A 25 32.81 33.03 -41.80
CA VAL A 25 33.66 32.05 -41.13
C VAL A 25 33.24 30.68 -41.62
N SER A 26 34.10 30.09 -42.44
CA SER A 26 33.97 28.72 -42.94
C SER A 26 34.22 27.75 -41.74
N THR A 27 33.20 27.19 -41.19
CA THR A 27 33.30 26.05 -40.24
C THR A 27 33.08 24.77 -41.03
N ALA A 28 34.17 24.02 -41.23
CA ALA A 28 34.11 22.65 -41.73
C ALA A 28 33.29 21.81 -40.75
N ALA A 29 32.09 21.41 -41.17
CA ALA A 29 31.26 20.46 -40.43
C ALA A 29 31.92 19.07 -40.53
N VAL A 30 32.52 18.62 -39.44
CA VAL A 30 32.90 17.23 -39.23
C VAL A 30 31.61 16.44 -39.04
N LEU A 31 31.16 15.74 -40.08
CA LEU A 31 30.07 14.77 -40.02
C LEU A 31 30.53 13.57 -39.19
N SER A 32 30.26 13.59 -37.89
CA SER A 32 30.32 12.37 -37.07
C SER A 32 29.13 11.49 -37.41
N PRO A 33 29.32 10.20 -37.73
CA PRO A 33 28.19 9.31 -37.91
C PRO A 33 27.46 9.17 -36.57
N ALA A 34 26.23 9.69 -36.54
CA ALA A 34 25.31 9.42 -35.44
C ALA A 34 24.99 7.92 -35.48
N TRP A 35 25.57 7.19 -34.56
CA TRP A 35 25.13 5.83 -34.27
C TRP A 35 23.70 5.96 -33.71
N ALA A 36 22.72 5.66 -34.55
CA ALA A 36 21.34 5.56 -34.13
C ALA A 36 21.27 4.44 -33.07
N SER A 37 21.13 4.82 -31.81
CA SER A 37 20.75 3.87 -30.77
C SER A 37 19.47 3.18 -31.22
N PRO A 38 19.38 1.84 -31.14
CA PRO A 38 18.16 1.15 -31.48
C PRO A 38 17.06 1.73 -30.57
N ALA A 39 16.02 2.29 -31.19
CA ALA A 39 14.82 2.69 -30.48
C ALA A 39 14.30 1.43 -29.75
N HIS A 40 14.40 1.40 -28.45
CA HIS A 40 13.68 0.42 -27.65
C HIS A 40 12.21 0.64 -27.96
N VAL A 41 11.66 -0.22 -28.81
CA VAL A 41 10.22 -0.35 -28.96
C VAL A 41 9.72 -0.84 -27.61
N GLN A 42 9.32 0.09 -26.74
CA GLN A 42 8.52 -0.23 -25.56
C GLN A 42 7.25 -0.89 -26.12
N ARG A 43 7.20 -2.21 -26.03
CA ARG A 43 5.92 -2.91 -26.14
C ARG A 43 5.07 -2.35 -25.01
N GLN A 44 4.10 -1.51 -25.33
CA GLN A 44 3.03 -1.17 -24.42
C GLN A 44 2.41 -2.51 -24.01
N GLN A 45 2.62 -2.91 -22.75
CA GLN A 45 1.91 -4.04 -22.20
C GLN A 45 0.42 -3.72 -22.31
N PRO A 46 -0.43 -4.68 -22.72
CA PRO A 46 -1.86 -4.48 -22.72
C PRO A 46 -2.25 -4.05 -21.30
N SER A 47 -2.97 -2.94 -21.16
CA SER A 47 -3.50 -2.49 -19.88
C SER A 47 -4.60 -3.46 -19.47
N CYS A 48 -4.35 -4.29 -18.48
CA CYS A 48 -5.37 -5.14 -17.87
C CYS A 48 -6.45 -4.29 -17.21
N GLY A 49 -7.66 -4.82 -17.12
CA GLY A 49 -8.74 -4.16 -16.41
C GLY A 49 -8.34 -3.82 -14.96
N ASN A 50 -8.77 -2.67 -14.48
CA ASN A 50 -8.57 -2.22 -13.09
C ASN A 50 -7.11 -2.10 -12.61
N GLN A 51 -6.12 -1.95 -13.47
CA GLN A 51 -4.74 -1.70 -13.04
C GLN A 51 -4.55 -0.32 -12.41
N ASN A 52 -5.32 0.68 -12.84
CA ASN A 52 -5.18 2.06 -12.36
C ASN A 52 -6.03 2.33 -11.12
N VAL A 53 -7.27 1.89 -11.13
CA VAL A 53 -8.26 2.13 -10.07
C VAL A 53 -9.16 0.91 -9.89
N PRO A 54 -9.70 0.69 -8.69
CA PRO A 54 -10.77 -0.29 -8.49
C PRO A 54 -12.00 0.04 -9.36
N PRO A 55 -12.90 -0.94 -9.59
CA PRO A 55 -14.19 -0.69 -10.23
C PRO A 55 -14.95 0.45 -9.57
N PRO A 56 -15.83 1.18 -10.27
CA PRO A 56 -16.63 2.25 -9.66
C PRO A 56 -17.38 1.77 -8.41
N PRO A 57 -17.49 2.61 -7.36
CA PRO A 57 -18.26 2.27 -6.16
C PRO A 57 -19.75 2.20 -6.47
N VAL A 58 -20.48 1.36 -5.74
CA VAL A 58 -21.94 1.20 -5.86
C VAL A 58 -22.72 2.13 -4.91
N ASP A 59 -22.02 2.79 -3.98
CA ASP A 59 -22.58 3.71 -3.00
C ASP A 59 -21.69 4.95 -2.77
N SER A 60 -22.06 5.79 -1.81
CA SER A 60 -21.36 7.04 -1.51
C SER A 60 -20.25 6.91 -0.46
N SER A 61 -19.92 5.71 0.02
CA SER A 61 -18.94 5.50 1.09
C SER A 61 -17.52 5.98 0.75
N GLU A 62 -17.21 6.09 -0.54
CA GLU A 62 -15.91 6.55 -1.04
C GLU A 62 -15.90 8.02 -1.48
N GLN A 63 -16.98 8.74 -1.26
CA GLN A 63 -16.97 10.17 -1.53
C GLN A 63 -16.03 10.88 -0.55
N PRO A 64 -15.11 11.72 -1.04
CA PRO A 64 -14.27 12.52 -0.17
C PRO A 64 -15.11 13.44 0.72
N GLN A 65 -14.59 13.78 1.89
CA GLN A 65 -15.20 14.78 2.75
C GLN A 65 -15.38 16.09 1.97
N ALA A 66 -16.43 16.83 2.28
CA ALA A 66 -16.74 18.11 1.64
C ALA A 66 -15.50 19.03 1.65
N GLY A 67 -15.15 19.56 0.48
CA GLY A 67 -13.99 20.43 0.29
C GLY A 67 -12.63 19.73 0.16
N LYS A 68 -12.57 18.40 0.24
CA LYS A 68 -11.33 17.65 -0.03
C LYS A 68 -11.40 17.00 -1.42
N PRO A 69 -10.33 17.04 -2.21
CA PRO A 69 -10.28 16.35 -3.49
C PRO A 69 -10.25 14.83 -3.29
N ALA A 70 -10.73 14.09 -4.29
CA ALA A 70 -10.53 12.64 -4.34
C ALA A 70 -9.02 12.34 -4.44
N PRO A 71 -8.53 11.30 -3.74
CA PRO A 71 -7.14 10.89 -3.86
C PRO A 71 -6.81 10.49 -5.31
N ALA A 72 -5.69 11.00 -5.84
CA ALA A 72 -5.23 10.58 -7.16
C ALA A 72 -4.95 9.06 -7.18
N PRO A 73 -5.14 8.36 -8.32
CA PRO A 73 -4.76 6.97 -8.46
C PRO A 73 -3.30 6.73 -8.04
N LEU A 74 -3.02 5.56 -7.47
CA LEU A 74 -1.65 5.14 -7.22
C LEU A 74 -0.91 4.98 -8.56
N PRO A 75 0.38 5.33 -8.64
CA PRO A 75 1.18 5.03 -9.83
C PRO A 75 1.17 3.53 -10.15
N VAL A 76 1.17 3.18 -11.41
CA VAL A 76 1.41 1.80 -11.86
C VAL A 76 2.91 1.66 -12.10
N PRO A 77 3.60 0.72 -11.45
CA PRO A 77 5.02 0.51 -11.67
C PRO A 77 5.32 0.15 -13.13
N GLU A 78 6.39 0.71 -13.71
CA GLU A 78 6.81 0.37 -15.09
C GLU A 78 7.13 -1.11 -15.25
N ARG A 79 7.62 -1.73 -14.19
CA ARG A 79 7.85 -3.18 -14.12
C ARG A 79 6.96 -3.76 -13.04
N PRO A 80 6.15 -4.78 -13.36
CA PRO A 80 5.30 -5.44 -12.37
C PRO A 80 6.14 -5.96 -11.20
N VAL A 81 5.67 -5.69 -9.98
CA VAL A 81 6.33 -6.21 -8.78
C VAL A 81 6.23 -7.73 -8.80
N GLY A 82 7.31 -8.40 -8.45
CA GLY A 82 7.35 -9.87 -8.43
C GLY A 82 7.65 -10.55 -9.75
N GLY A 83 7.80 -9.80 -10.84
CA GLY A 83 8.27 -10.32 -12.12
C GLY A 83 7.39 -9.96 -13.32
N PRO A 84 7.98 -10.01 -14.53
CA PRO A 84 7.32 -9.48 -15.73
C PRO A 84 6.03 -10.23 -16.09
N ARG A 85 5.94 -11.53 -15.82
CA ARG A 85 4.74 -12.30 -16.10
C ARG A 85 3.55 -11.91 -15.25
N LEU A 86 3.78 -11.37 -14.04
CA LEU A 86 2.70 -10.87 -13.19
C LEU A 86 2.03 -9.61 -13.73
N GLY A 87 2.58 -8.97 -14.76
CA GLY A 87 1.91 -7.93 -15.53
C GLY A 87 1.03 -8.42 -16.68
N GLU A 88 0.97 -9.74 -16.92
CA GLU A 88 0.05 -10.34 -17.88
C GLU A 88 -1.38 -10.24 -17.36
N CYS A 89 -2.36 -10.13 -18.27
CA CYS A 89 -3.78 -10.10 -17.95
C CYS A 89 -4.37 -11.52 -17.91
N ASP A 90 -5.55 -11.64 -17.29
CA ASP A 90 -6.24 -12.91 -17.14
C ASP A 90 -5.39 -13.96 -16.40
N ASN A 91 -5.47 -15.20 -16.81
CA ASN A 91 -4.78 -16.31 -16.17
C ASN A 91 -3.28 -16.34 -16.47
N VAL A 92 -2.48 -16.10 -15.47
CA VAL A 92 -1.02 -16.21 -15.49
C VAL A 92 -0.62 -17.57 -14.92
N LEU A 93 -0.36 -18.53 -15.79
CA LEU A 93 -0.17 -19.94 -15.44
C LEU A 93 1.23 -20.41 -15.81
N PRO A 94 1.81 -21.37 -15.07
CA PRO A 94 3.06 -22.02 -15.47
C PRO A 94 2.85 -22.90 -16.71
N GLU A 95 3.92 -23.22 -17.39
CA GLU A 95 3.87 -24.22 -18.46
C GLU A 95 3.35 -25.57 -17.90
N LYS A 96 2.48 -26.23 -18.65
CA LYS A 96 1.86 -27.50 -18.27
C LYS A 96 1.09 -27.45 -16.93
N ALA A 97 0.52 -26.27 -16.59
CA ALA A 97 -0.36 -26.16 -15.45
C ALA A 97 -1.59 -27.09 -15.58
N PRO A 98 -2.12 -27.61 -14.48
CA PRO A 98 -3.44 -28.23 -14.47
C PRO A 98 -4.50 -27.21 -14.96
N THR A 99 -5.67 -27.71 -15.33
CA THR A 99 -6.80 -26.83 -15.66
C THR A 99 -7.24 -26.06 -14.42
N VAL A 100 -7.39 -24.74 -14.55
CA VAL A 100 -7.92 -23.89 -13.48
C VAL A 100 -9.35 -24.36 -13.13
N PRO A 101 -9.67 -24.50 -11.82
CA PRO A 101 -11.00 -24.95 -11.42
C PRO A 101 -12.10 -23.99 -11.92
N SER A 102 -13.05 -24.49 -12.68
CA SER A 102 -14.15 -23.70 -13.25
C SER A 102 -15.10 -23.11 -12.20
N GLN A 103 -15.01 -23.56 -10.96
CA GLN A 103 -15.81 -23.08 -9.83
C GLN A 103 -15.28 -21.77 -9.22
N VAL A 104 -14.10 -21.31 -9.64
CA VAL A 104 -13.51 -20.03 -9.18
C VAL A 104 -14.11 -18.92 -10.04
N ASN A 105 -14.82 -18.00 -9.39
CA ASN A 105 -15.48 -16.86 -10.04
C ASN A 105 -15.03 -15.51 -9.45
N ALA A 106 -13.91 -15.48 -8.75
CA ALA A 106 -13.30 -14.24 -8.28
C ALA A 106 -12.79 -13.43 -9.47
N ALA A 107 -12.91 -12.10 -9.40
CA ALA A 107 -12.37 -11.22 -10.43
C ALA A 107 -10.83 -11.28 -10.50
N SER A 108 -10.19 -11.46 -9.34
CA SER A 108 -8.75 -11.73 -9.28
C SER A 108 -8.46 -12.79 -8.23
N TRP A 109 -7.44 -13.61 -8.49
CA TRP A 109 -6.97 -14.60 -7.53
C TRP A 109 -5.48 -14.89 -7.70
N ILE A 110 -4.85 -15.41 -6.64
CA ILE A 110 -3.46 -15.82 -6.63
C ILE A 110 -3.29 -17.09 -5.79
N VAL A 111 -2.34 -17.95 -6.17
CA VAL A 111 -1.84 -19.05 -5.36
C VAL A 111 -0.33 -18.91 -5.25
N ALA A 112 0.18 -18.84 -4.04
CA ALA A 112 1.61 -18.70 -3.79
C ALA A 112 2.09 -19.59 -2.64
N ASP A 113 3.35 -19.91 -2.65
CA ASP A 113 4.04 -20.66 -1.60
C ASP A 113 4.52 -19.67 -0.51
N LEU A 114 4.09 -19.88 0.73
CA LEU A 114 4.40 -18.99 1.85
C LEU A 114 5.88 -19.05 2.26
N ASP A 115 6.53 -20.17 2.06
CA ASP A 115 7.92 -20.37 2.48
C ASP A 115 8.87 -19.76 1.47
N THR A 116 8.75 -20.15 0.21
CA THR A 116 9.63 -19.68 -0.86
C THR A 116 9.22 -18.33 -1.43
N GLY A 117 7.94 -17.95 -1.32
CA GLY A 117 7.36 -16.79 -1.99
C GLY A 117 7.06 -17.03 -3.47
N ALA A 118 7.24 -18.22 -4.00
CA ALA A 118 6.96 -18.54 -5.39
C ALA A 118 5.47 -18.36 -5.70
N VAL A 119 5.14 -17.54 -6.71
CA VAL A 119 3.79 -17.42 -7.24
C VAL A 119 3.58 -18.57 -8.23
N LEU A 120 2.67 -19.48 -7.88
CA LEU A 120 2.41 -20.68 -8.67
C LEU A 120 1.46 -20.41 -9.83
N ALA A 121 0.44 -19.63 -9.59
CA ALA A 121 -0.54 -19.18 -10.59
C ALA A 121 -1.32 -17.98 -10.08
N ALA A 122 -1.86 -17.20 -11.00
CA ALA A 122 -2.68 -16.04 -10.69
C ALA A 122 -3.69 -15.75 -11.80
N ASN A 123 -4.66 -14.91 -11.51
CA ASN A 123 -5.51 -14.21 -12.48
C ASN A 123 -5.51 -12.74 -12.12
N ASP A 124 -5.13 -11.88 -13.07
CA ASP A 124 -5.04 -10.43 -12.89
C ASP A 124 -4.37 -10.05 -11.55
N PRO A 125 -3.12 -10.48 -11.28
CA PRO A 125 -2.52 -10.38 -9.94
C PRO A 125 -2.36 -8.95 -9.42
N HIS A 126 -2.22 -7.96 -10.29
CA HIS A 126 -2.08 -6.55 -9.98
C HIS A 126 -3.34 -5.72 -10.29
N ALA A 127 -4.47 -6.38 -10.62
CA ALA A 127 -5.74 -5.66 -10.74
C ALA A 127 -6.15 -5.10 -9.38
N ARG A 128 -6.46 -3.81 -9.34
CA ARG A 128 -6.83 -3.08 -8.12
C ARG A 128 -8.29 -3.31 -7.79
N HIS A 129 -8.51 -3.79 -6.58
CA HIS A 129 -9.82 -4.01 -5.98
C HIS A 129 -9.83 -3.43 -4.57
N ARG A 130 -11.02 -3.26 -4.01
CA ARG A 130 -11.16 -2.97 -2.58
C ARG A 130 -10.91 -4.27 -1.81
N PRO A 131 -10.06 -4.23 -0.80
CA PRO A 131 -9.67 -5.45 -0.09
C PRO A 131 -10.68 -5.91 0.96
N ALA A 132 -11.69 -5.10 1.29
CA ALA A 132 -12.52 -5.31 2.47
C ALA A 132 -11.64 -5.62 3.71
N SER A 133 -12.14 -6.43 4.65
CA SER A 133 -11.39 -6.77 5.87
C SER A 133 -10.13 -7.63 5.64
N ALA A 134 -9.81 -8.04 4.40
CA ALA A 134 -8.52 -8.65 4.12
C ALA A 134 -7.34 -7.71 4.43
N ILE A 135 -7.55 -6.38 4.38
CA ILE A 135 -6.53 -5.39 4.72
C ILE A 135 -6.15 -5.38 6.21
N THR A 136 -6.99 -5.96 7.10
CA THR A 136 -6.68 -6.03 8.53
C THR A 136 -5.44 -6.88 8.83
N VAL A 137 -4.97 -7.68 7.88
CA VAL A 137 -3.65 -8.30 7.94
C VAL A 137 -2.56 -7.23 8.12
N LEU A 138 -2.65 -6.13 7.37
CA LEU A 138 -1.70 -5.02 7.48
C LEU A 138 -1.86 -4.26 8.79
N THR A 139 -3.08 -4.06 9.29
CA THR A 139 -3.34 -3.50 10.62
C THR A 139 -2.71 -4.36 11.70
N ALA A 140 -2.86 -5.70 11.59
CA ALA A 140 -2.23 -6.62 12.51
C ALA A 140 -0.69 -6.57 12.45
N MET A 141 -0.12 -6.45 11.25
CA MET A 141 1.34 -6.32 11.09
C MET A 141 1.87 -5.09 11.83
N VAL A 142 1.21 -3.94 11.70
CA VAL A 142 1.60 -2.72 12.43
C VAL A 142 1.45 -2.94 13.93
N ALA A 143 0.33 -3.52 14.38
CA ALA A 143 0.08 -3.74 15.80
C ALA A 143 1.10 -4.70 16.46
N VAL A 144 1.47 -5.80 15.80
CA VAL A 144 2.46 -6.74 16.36
C VAL A 144 3.90 -6.21 16.33
N GLN A 145 4.17 -5.19 15.53
CA GLN A 145 5.48 -4.52 15.49
C GLN A 145 5.63 -3.45 16.58
N GLU A 146 4.54 -2.78 16.94
CA GLU A 146 4.61 -1.58 17.79
C GLU A 146 4.01 -1.77 19.18
N LEU A 147 3.12 -2.75 19.39
CA LEU A 147 2.41 -2.90 20.67
C LEU A 147 2.87 -4.15 21.42
N ASP A 148 2.91 -4.03 22.74
CA ASP A 148 3.05 -5.18 23.61
C ASP A 148 1.75 -6.02 23.58
N MET A 149 1.85 -7.30 23.24
CA MET A 149 0.71 -8.21 23.07
C MET A 149 -0.08 -8.43 24.36
N ASP A 150 0.57 -8.34 25.51
CA ASP A 150 -0.05 -8.55 26.82
C ASP A 150 -0.51 -7.24 27.49
N ALA A 151 -0.19 -6.09 26.88
CA ALA A 151 -0.61 -4.80 27.39
C ALA A 151 -2.15 -4.70 27.49
N PRO A 152 -2.70 -4.27 28.64
CA PRO A 152 -4.14 -4.09 28.81
C PRO A 152 -4.62 -2.81 28.12
N VAL A 153 -5.66 -2.93 27.31
CA VAL A 153 -6.35 -1.83 26.65
C VAL A 153 -7.73 -1.68 27.25
N THR A 154 -8.04 -0.52 27.79
CA THR A 154 -9.41 -0.21 28.25
C THR A 154 -10.22 0.28 27.05
N VAL A 155 -11.33 -0.38 26.77
CA VAL A 155 -12.24 -0.02 25.67
C VAL A 155 -13.02 1.23 26.07
N THR A 156 -13.00 2.24 25.24
CA THR A 156 -13.73 3.49 25.46
C THR A 156 -15.13 3.44 24.83
N LYS A 157 -15.93 4.48 25.11
CA LYS A 157 -17.24 4.61 24.49
C LYS A 157 -17.13 4.78 22.98
N GLU A 158 -16.13 5.51 22.53
CA GLU A 158 -15.83 5.76 21.11
C GLU A 158 -15.47 4.45 20.39
N ASP A 159 -14.70 3.57 21.01
CA ASP A 159 -14.36 2.26 20.46
C ASP A 159 -15.62 1.41 20.21
N ALA A 160 -16.59 1.47 21.12
CA ALA A 160 -17.81 0.65 21.08
C ALA A 160 -18.96 1.27 20.26
N VAL A 161 -18.93 2.58 19.97
CA VAL A 161 -20.02 3.35 19.36
C VAL A 161 -19.97 3.37 17.84
N ASP A 162 -18.82 3.10 17.21
CA ASP A 162 -18.80 3.01 15.75
C ASP A 162 -19.87 2.01 15.30
N THR A 163 -20.89 2.55 14.62
CA THR A 163 -22.13 1.82 14.33
C THR A 163 -22.10 1.11 12.99
N GLU A 164 -21.10 1.40 12.14
CA GLU A 164 -21.00 0.82 10.82
C GLU A 164 -20.03 -0.37 10.83
N GLY A 165 -20.51 -1.54 10.45
CA GLY A 165 -19.75 -2.79 10.42
C GLY A 165 -19.98 -3.68 11.65
N ASP A 166 -19.58 -4.93 11.53
CA ASP A 166 -19.75 -5.94 12.57
C ASP A 166 -18.80 -5.71 13.73
N LYS A 167 -19.28 -5.99 14.93
CA LYS A 167 -18.56 -5.84 16.20
C LYS A 167 -18.47 -7.17 16.91
N ILE A 168 -17.39 -7.39 17.63
CA ILE A 168 -17.31 -8.53 18.54
C ILE A 168 -18.06 -8.27 19.86
N GLY A 169 -18.44 -7.03 20.11
CA GLY A 169 -19.26 -6.65 21.27
C GLY A 169 -18.45 -6.38 22.53
N LEU A 170 -17.32 -5.70 22.42
CA LEU A 170 -16.51 -5.29 23.56
C LEU A 170 -17.29 -4.41 24.53
N ALA A 171 -17.03 -4.56 25.85
CA ALA A 171 -17.65 -3.74 26.87
C ALA A 171 -16.96 -2.39 27.01
N VAL A 172 -17.72 -1.30 27.07
CA VAL A 172 -17.19 0.01 27.47
C VAL A 172 -16.61 -0.08 28.87
N GLY A 173 -15.41 0.42 29.11
CA GLY A 173 -14.66 0.30 30.36
C GLY A 173 -14.04 -1.08 30.59
N GLY A 174 -14.31 -2.05 29.70
CA GLY A 174 -13.70 -3.37 29.74
C GLY A 174 -12.22 -3.33 29.41
N LYS A 175 -11.43 -4.23 30.03
CA LYS A 175 -10.00 -4.36 29.78
C LYS A 175 -9.71 -5.64 29.01
N TYR A 176 -9.05 -5.50 27.87
CA TYR A 176 -8.64 -6.60 27.01
C TYR A 176 -7.17 -6.42 26.65
N THR A 177 -6.43 -7.51 26.47
CA THR A 177 -5.04 -7.39 25.98
C THR A 177 -5.02 -7.05 24.49
N VAL A 178 -3.92 -6.47 24.01
CA VAL A 178 -3.70 -6.26 22.55
C VAL A 178 -3.90 -7.57 21.78
N LYS A 179 -3.39 -8.69 22.28
CA LYS A 179 -3.56 -10.03 21.68
C LYS A 179 -5.04 -10.44 21.59
N GLN A 180 -5.85 -10.14 22.60
CA GLN A 180 -7.30 -10.40 22.54
C GLN A 180 -8.00 -9.54 21.49
N LEU A 181 -7.66 -8.25 21.41
CA LEU A 181 -8.21 -7.36 20.40
C LEU A 181 -7.81 -7.81 18.97
N LEU A 182 -6.56 -8.21 18.76
CA LEU A 182 -6.10 -8.79 17.49
C LEU A 182 -6.86 -10.09 17.15
N ARG A 183 -7.12 -10.95 18.12
CA ARG A 183 -7.96 -12.15 17.90
C ARG A 183 -9.36 -11.76 17.45
N GLY A 184 -9.98 -10.78 18.09
CA GLY A 184 -11.28 -10.26 17.67
C GLY A 184 -11.26 -9.78 16.23
N MET A 185 -10.30 -8.93 15.89
CA MET A 185 -10.15 -8.35 14.56
C MET A 185 -9.89 -9.39 13.45
N LEU A 186 -9.08 -10.42 13.71
CA LEU A 186 -8.69 -11.39 12.69
C LEU A 186 -9.67 -12.56 12.54
N LEU A 187 -10.45 -12.88 13.57
CA LEU A 187 -11.41 -13.98 13.54
C LEU A 187 -12.75 -13.57 12.91
N VAL A 188 -13.18 -12.32 13.11
CA VAL A 188 -14.50 -11.84 12.67
C VAL A 188 -14.33 -10.82 11.54
N ASP A 189 -15.27 -10.82 10.62
CA ASP A 189 -15.32 -9.77 9.60
C ASP A 189 -15.66 -8.43 10.25
N SER A 190 -14.98 -7.40 9.78
CA SER A 190 -15.04 -6.02 10.30
C SER A 190 -14.52 -5.83 11.73
N ALA A 191 -15.14 -6.38 12.77
CA ALA A 191 -14.75 -6.24 14.17
C ALA A 191 -14.33 -4.79 14.55
N VAL A 192 -15.16 -3.82 14.17
CA VAL A 192 -14.79 -2.39 14.19
C VAL A 192 -14.44 -1.86 15.57
N ASP A 193 -15.04 -2.43 16.64
CA ASP A 193 -14.74 -2.08 18.03
C ASP A 193 -13.32 -2.50 18.43
N ALA A 194 -12.87 -3.67 18.02
CA ALA A 194 -11.49 -4.13 18.27
C ALA A 194 -10.48 -3.32 17.43
N VAL A 195 -10.80 -3.03 16.15
CA VAL A 195 -9.97 -2.19 15.29
C VAL A 195 -9.84 -0.79 15.87
N SER A 196 -10.93 -0.17 16.33
CA SER A 196 -10.92 1.17 16.95
C SER A 196 -10.00 1.21 18.17
N ALA A 197 -10.15 0.24 19.08
CA ALA A 197 -9.32 0.16 20.27
C ALA A 197 -7.82 0.00 19.93
N LEU A 198 -7.46 -0.85 18.94
CA LEU A 198 -6.09 -1.01 18.47
C LEU A 198 -5.56 0.26 17.79
N THR A 199 -6.35 0.87 16.92
CA THR A 199 -6.01 2.11 16.21
C THR A 199 -5.69 3.24 17.20
N ARG A 200 -6.46 3.35 18.28
CA ARG A 200 -6.20 4.33 19.34
C ARG A 200 -4.86 4.07 20.04
N GLN A 201 -4.48 2.80 20.27
CA GLN A 201 -3.16 2.46 20.83
C GLN A 201 -2.01 2.79 19.85
N LEU A 202 -2.26 2.74 18.57
CA LEU A 202 -1.29 3.07 17.52
C LEU A 202 -1.14 4.59 17.26
N GLY A 203 -1.78 5.44 18.05
CA GLY A 203 -1.71 6.89 17.96
C GLY A 203 -2.88 7.55 17.23
N GLY A 204 -3.99 6.84 17.08
CA GLY A 204 -5.21 7.31 16.40
C GLY A 204 -5.28 6.93 14.93
N THR A 205 -6.39 7.29 14.29
CA THR A 205 -6.70 6.85 12.92
C THR A 205 -5.66 7.32 11.92
N GLU A 206 -5.33 8.61 11.89
CA GLU A 206 -4.39 9.16 10.90
C GLU A 206 -2.99 8.54 11.03
N ALA A 207 -2.49 8.41 12.26
CA ALA A 207 -1.19 7.79 12.52
C ALA A 207 -1.19 6.32 12.09
N THR A 208 -2.24 5.58 12.38
CA THR A 208 -2.36 4.16 11.99
C THR A 208 -2.39 4.01 10.47
N LEU A 209 -3.19 4.81 9.77
CA LEU A 209 -3.25 4.77 8.30
C LEU A 209 -1.91 5.14 7.66
N ALA A 210 -1.21 6.15 8.22
CA ALA A 210 0.13 6.50 7.75
C ALA A 210 1.11 5.33 7.90
N LYS A 211 1.13 4.66 9.06
CA LYS A 211 1.97 3.48 9.33
C LYS A 211 1.63 2.31 8.41
N MET A 212 0.34 2.01 8.21
CA MET A 212 -0.11 0.96 7.31
C MET A 212 0.33 1.23 5.86
N ASN A 213 0.11 2.44 5.36
CA ASN A 213 0.53 2.80 4.00
C ASN A 213 2.06 2.80 3.84
N ALA A 214 2.81 3.26 4.84
CA ALA A 214 4.26 3.19 4.84
C ALA A 214 4.77 1.74 4.82
N LEU A 215 4.19 0.86 5.65
CA LEU A 215 4.55 -0.56 5.69
C LEU A 215 4.22 -1.26 4.36
N ALA A 216 3.04 -0.97 3.77
CA ALA A 216 2.69 -1.48 2.45
C ALA A 216 3.73 -1.12 1.40
N ALA A 217 4.10 0.17 1.32
CA ALA A 217 5.13 0.64 0.40
C ALA A 217 6.49 -0.03 0.68
N GLN A 218 6.89 -0.16 1.95
CA GLN A 218 8.16 -0.77 2.34
C GLN A 218 8.29 -2.22 1.88
N ILE A 219 7.24 -3.02 2.03
CA ILE A 219 7.26 -4.43 1.61
C ILE A 219 7.04 -4.64 0.12
N GLY A 220 6.71 -3.59 -0.64
CA GLY A 220 6.48 -3.66 -2.09
C GLY A 220 5.03 -3.89 -2.49
N ALA A 221 4.07 -3.65 -1.60
CA ALA A 221 2.64 -3.70 -1.87
C ALA A 221 2.18 -2.37 -2.50
N LEU A 222 2.53 -2.16 -3.77
CA LEU A 222 2.41 -0.86 -4.45
C LEU A 222 1.02 -0.59 -5.06
N ASP A 223 0.14 -1.58 -5.11
CA ASP A 223 -1.27 -1.42 -5.49
C ASP A 223 -2.14 -1.06 -4.29
N THR A 224 -1.54 -0.97 -3.09
CA THR A 224 -2.26 -0.79 -1.85
C THR A 224 -2.26 0.65 -1.39
N ARG A 225 -3.47 1.17 -1.18
CA ARG A 225 -3.76 2.36 -0.38
C ARG A 225 -4.81 2.00 0.66
N VAL A 226 -4.50 2.28 1.90
CA VAL A 226 -5.42 2.07 3.02
C VAL A 226 -6.14 3.38 3.33
N ALA A 227 -7.47 3.37 3.26
CA ALA A 227 -8.33 4.50 3.63
C ALA A 227 -8.98 4.30 5.01
N THR A 228 -9.15 3.05 5.45
CA THR A 228 -9.66 2.69 6.78
C THR A 228 -8.91 1.48 7.34
N ALA A 229 -8.63 1.46 8.63
CA ALA A 229 -7.87 0.38 9.27
C ALA A 229 -8.66 -0.95 9.37
N SER A 230 -9.99 -0.90 9.29
CA SER A 230 -10.88 -2.08 9.33
C SER A 230 -11.12 -2.71 7.96
N GLY A 231 -10.82 -2.00 6.87
CA GLY A 231 -11.14 -2.44 5.52
C GLY A 231 -12.53 -2.04 5.03
N ARG A 232 -13.24 -1.19 5.78
CA ARG A 232 -14.44 -0.53 5.27
C ARG A 232 -14.06 0.37 4.09
N ASP A 233 -15.00 0.56 3.19
CA ASP A 233 -14.77 1.39 2.01
C ASP A 233 -14.46 2.84 2.41
N GLY A 234 -13.61 3.48 1.62
CA GLY A 234 -13.21 4.86 1.83
C GLY A 234 -12.47 5.42 0.61
N PRO A 235 -12.34 6.75 0.50
CA PRO A 235 -11.78 7.40 -0.68
C PRO A 235 -10.41 6.87 -1.07
N GLY A 236 -10.29 6.30 -2.27
CA GLY A 236 -9.06 5.77 -2.81
C GLY A 236 -8.60 4.44 -2.22
N MET A 237 -9.44 3.72 -1.46
CA MET A 237 -9.14 2.38 -0.95
C MET A 237 -8.83 1.44 -2.10
N SER A 238 -7.69 0.77 -2.03
CA SER A 238 -7.20 -0.10 -3.10
C SER A 238 -6.25 -1.16 -2.55
N SER A 239 -6.22 -2.33 -3.19
CA SER A 239 -5.20 -3.37 -3.04
C SER A 239 -5.28 -4.33 -4.23
N SER A 240 -4.37 -5.31 -4.31
CA SER A 240 -4.39 -6.40 -5.29
C SER A 240 -4.22 -7.75 -4.59
N VAL A 241 -4.53 -8.84 -5.30
CA VAL A 241 -4.29 -10.19 -4.75
C VAL A 241 -2.82 -10.47 -4.53
N TYR A 242 -1.95 -9.87 -5.35
CA TYR A 242 -0.51 -9.92 -5.16
C TYR A 242 -0.10 -9.25 -3.83
N ASP A 243 -0.55 -8.02 -3.61
CA ASP A 243 -0.21 -7.25 -2.41
C ASP A 243 -0.73 -7.93 -1.14
N ILE A 244 -1.98 -8.43 -1.15
CA ILE A 244 -2.53 -9.15 0.01
C ILE A 244 -1.73 -10.44 0.27
N ALA A 245 -1.36 -11.22 -0.76
CA ALA A 245 -0.54 -12.42 -0.59
C ALA A 245 0.85 -12.07 -0.01
N LEU A 246 1.43 -10.96 -0.46
CA LEU A 246 2.69 -10.43 0.04
C LEU A 246 2.59 -10.05 1.53
N MET A 247 1.55 -9.33 1.93
CA MET A 247 1.27 -8.99 3.33
C MET A 247 1.11 -10.25 4.18
N VAL A 248 0.33 -11.22 3.71
CA VAL A 248 0.11 -12.50 4.43
C VAL A 248 1.43 -13.24 4.62
N ARG A 249 2.25 -13.35 3.57
CA ARG A 249 3.56 -14.00 3.68
C ARG A 249 4.45 -13.31 4.72
N ALA A 250 4.49 -11.99 4.72
CA ALA A 250 5.25 -11.21 5.69
C ALA A 250 4.70 -11.38 7.12
N ALA A 251 3.37 -11.30 7.30
CA ALA A 251 2.71 -11.46 8.59
C ALA A 251 2.91 -12.85 9.20
N MET A 252 2.90 -13.91 8.38
CA MET A 252 3.07 -15.31 8.83
C MET A 252 4.47 -15.63 9.39
N ARG A 253 5.44 -14.72 9.26
CA ARG A 253 6.73 -14.79 9.95
C ARG A 253 6.66 -14.41 11.44
N ASN A 254 5.59 -13.69 11.83
CA ASN A 254 5.35 -13.34 13.22
C ASN A 254 4.55 -14.45 13.92
N GLU A 255 5.07 -14.96 15.03
CA GLU A 255 4.45 -16.09 15.76
C GLU A 255 3.06 -15.73 16.30
N ASN A 256 2.87 -14.53 16.86
CA ASN A 256 1.58 -14.09 17.35
C ASN A 256 0.53 -14.05 16.24
N PHE A 257 0.88 -13.49 15.08
CA PHE A 257 -0.03 -13.48 13.93
C PHE A 257 -0.37 -14.91 13.48
N SER A 258 0.65 -15.75 13.32
CA SER A 258 0.49 -17.16 12.91
C SER A 258 -0.38 -17.96 13.90
N GLU A 259 -0.22 -17.75 15.20
CA GLU A 259 -1.06 -18.37 16.25
C GLU A 259 -2.51 -17.89 16.14
N ILE A 260 -2.72 -16.57 16.03
CA ILE A 260 -4.05 -15.97 16.01
C ILE A 260 -4.86 -16.44 14.81
N THR A 261 -4.28 -16.44 13.61
CA THR A 261 -5.03 -16.81 12.40
C THR A 261 -5.45 -18.27 12.33
N ARG A 262 -4.78 -19.16 13.09
CA ARG A 262 -5.13 -20.58 13.22
C ARG A 262 -6.29 -20.83 14.18
N ALA A 263 -6.62 -19.86 15.04
CA ALA A 263 -7.63 -20.04 16.07
C ALA A 263 -9.01 -20.19 15.44
N ARG A 264 -9.74 -21.23 15.82
CA ARG A 264 -11.14 -21.46 15.40
C ARG A 264 -12.11 -20.62 16.19
N SER A 265 -11.73 -20.23 17.40
CA SER A 265 -12.50 -19.36 18.27
C SER A 265 -11.57 -18.65 19.25
N ALA A 266 -12.06 -17.61 19.89
CA ALA A 266 -11.39 -16.91 20.97
C ALA A 266 -12.37 -16.60 22.09
N ASN A 267 -11.96 -16.84 23.34
CA ASN A 267 -12.73 -16.52 24.51
C ASN A 267 -12.36 -15.12 25.01
N PHE A 268 -13.36 -14.31 25.27
CA PHE A 268 -13.25 -13.00 25.86
C PHE A 268 -13.73 -13.08 27.31
N PRO A 269 -12.93 -12.62 28.28
CA PRO A 269 -13.29 -12.71 29.68
C PRO A 269 -14.45 -11.80 30.03
N MET A 270 -15.11 -12.09 31.15
CA MET A 270 -16.05 -11.14 31.76
C MET A 270 -15.28 -9.87 32.13
N THR A 271 -15.81 -8.73 31.68
CA THR A 271 -15.18 -7.44 31.94
C THR A 271 -16.23 -6.32 31.90
N GLY A 272 -16.15 -5.37 32.83
CA GLY A 272 -17.18 -4.35 32.96
C GLY A 272 -18.55 -4.98 33.26
N SER A 273 -19.57 -4.59 32.51
CA SER A 273 -20.95 -5.10 32.63
C SER A 273 -21.23 -6.33 31.75
N LYS A 274 -20.27 -6.81 30.97
CA LYS A 274 -20.45 -7.93 30.04
C LYS A 274 -19.99 -9.25 30.66
N SER A 275 -20.77 -10.31 30.45
CA SER A 275 -20.37 -11.68 30.73
C SER A 275 -19.26 -12.13 29.76
N ALA A 276 -18.55 -13.19 30.15
CA ALA A 276 -17.61 -13.85 29.21
C ALA A 276 -18.36 -14.36 27.98
N PHE A 277 -17.71 -14.24 26.82
CA PHE A 277 -18.28 -14.68 25.55
C PHE A 277 -17.21 -15.28 24.64
N THR A 278 -17.65 -16.05 23.65
CA THR A 278 -16.77 -16.69 22.66
C THR A 278 -17.07 -16.11 21.29
N VAL A 279 -16.00 -15.74 20.59
CA VAL A 279 -16.03 -15.33 19.18
C VAL A 279 -15.57 -16.51 18.33
N THR A 280 -16.35 -16.88 17.32
CA THR A 280 -16.00 -17.95 16.37
C THR A 280 -15.40 -17.34 15.12
N ASN A 281 -14.41 -18.02 14.52
CA ASN A 281 -13.77 -17.58 13.29
C ASN A 281 -14.73 -17.74 12.10
N ASP A 282 -14.95 -16.65 11.37
CA ASP A 282 -15.83 -16.61 10.19
C ASP A 282 -15.25 -17.36 8.98
N ASN A 283 -13.96 -17.63 8.99
CA ASN A 283 -13.29 -18.34 7.92
C ASN A 283 -13.66 -19.83 7.91
N LYS A 284 -14.69 -20.19 7.15
CA LYS A 284 -15.19 -21.57 7.00
C LYS A 284 -14.13 -22.52 6.42
N LEU A 285 -13.12 -22.03 5.71
CA LEU A 285 -12.01 -22.86 5.23
C LEU A 285 -11.30 -23.55 6.40
N LEU A 286 -11.06 -22.80 7.49
CA LEU A 286 -10.36 -23.32 8.66
C LEU A 286 -11.10 -24.48 9.34
N ALA A 287 -12.43 -24.50 9.25
CA ALA A 287 -13.25 -25.57 9.81
C ALA A 287 -13.39 -26.79 8.87
N ASN A 288 -13.39 -26.57 7.54
CA ASN A 288 -13.84 -27.53 6.55
C ASN A 288 -12.75 -28.06 5.60
N TYR A 289 -11.56 -27.48 5.61
CA TYR A 289 -10.47 -27.91 4.72
C TYR A 289 -9.33 -28.53 5.53
N SER A 290 -9.02 -29.77 5.21
CA SER A 290 -7.93 -30.51 5.87
C SER A 290 -6.59 -29.84 5.58
N GLY A 291 -5.82 -29.56 6.64
CA GLY A 291 -4.54 -28.84 6.54
C GLY A 291 -4.66 -27.33 6.54
N ALA A 292 -5.86 -26.75 6.69
CA ALA A 292 -6.01 -25.30 6.84
C ALA A 292 -5.22 -24.77 8.05
N ILE A 293 -4.46 -23.69 7.84
CA ILE A 293 -3.60 -23.07 8.85
C ILE A 293 -3.96 -21.61 9.12
N GLY A 294 -5.09 -21.12 8.61
CA GLY A 294 -5.57 -19.77 8.85
C GLY A 294 -6.17 -19.12 7.62
N GLY A 295 -6.40 -17.84 7.74
CA GLY A 295 -6.92 -16.97 6.69
C GLY A 295 -7.77 -15.84 7.26
N LYS A 296 -8.40 -15.08 6.36
CA LYS A 296 -9.29 -13.97 6.69
C LYS A 296 -10.36 -13.84 5.62
N THR A 297 -11.56 -13.51 6.02
CA THR A 297 -12.66 -13.15 5.11
C THR A 297 -13.00 -11.68 5.27
N GLY A 298 -13.61 -11.11 4.26
CA GLY A 298 -14.11 -9.74 4.28
C GLY A 298 -15.20 -9.54 3.23
N PHE A 299 -16.10 -8.61 3.51
CA PHE A 299 -17.14 -8.21 2.59
C PHE A 299 -17.51 -6.74 2.77
N THR A 300 -17.61 -6.01 1.67
CA THR A 300 -18.37 -4.75 1.58
C THR A 300 -19.15 -4.76 0.27
N ALA A 301 -20.16 -3.91 0.16
CA ALA A 301 -20.95 -3.81 -1.07
C ALA A 301 -20.08 -3.44 -2.28
N ASN A 302 -19.08 -2.59 -2.09
CA ASN A 302 -18.18 -2.16 -3.16
C ASN A 302 -17.06 -3.18 -3.45
N ALA A 303 -16.58 -3.89 -2.44
CA ALA A 303 -15.52 -4.88 -2.59
C ALA A 303 -16.01 -6.22 -3.15
N GLY A 304 -17.26 -6.61 -2.83
CA GLY A 304 -17.64 -8.02 -2.92
C GLY A 304 -16.91 -8.85 -1.85
N ASN A 305 -16.85 -10.16 -2.03
CA ASN A 305 -16.14 -10.99 -1.05
C ASN A 305 -14.63 -10.99 -1.31
N ALA A 306 -13.86 -10.82 -0.25
CA ALA A 306 -12.43 -11.04 -0.19
C ALA A 306 -12.14 -12.27 0.69
N VAL A 307 -11.27 -13.15 0.23
CA VAL A 307 -10.91 -14.38 0.96
C VAL A 307 -9.41 -14.60 0.93
N ILE A 308 -8.84 -14.79 2.09
CA ILE A 308 -7.50 -15.32 2.29
C ILE A 308 -7.65 -16.74 2.82
N GLY A 309 -7.07 -17.71 2.13
CA GLY A 309 -7.03 -19.10 2.57
C GLY A 309 -5.58 -19.56 2.66
N MET A 310 -5.22 -20.20 3.76
CA MET A 310 -3.89 -20.77 3.95
C MET A 310 -3.98 -22.23 4.36
N ALA A 311 -3.11 -23.06 3.80
CA ALA A 311 -3.05 -24.46 4.18
C ALA A 311 -1.62 -25.04 4.11
N SER A 312 -1.40 -26.11 4.84
CA SER A 312 -0.17 -26.91 4.85
C SER A 312 -0.47 -28.35 4.49
N LYS A 313 0.18 -28.85 3.45
CA LYS A 313 0.14 -30.28 3.05
C LYS A 313 1.50 -30.73 2.59
N SER A 314 1.93 -31.90 3.03
CA SER A 314 3.19 -32.53 2.60
C SER A 314 4.41 -31.61 2.70
N GLY A 315 4.52 -30.84 3.78
CA GLY A 315 5.64 -29.92 4.04
C GLY A 315 5.59 -28.60 3.26
N ARG A 316 4.62 -28.38 2.39
CA ARG A 316 4.40 -27.09 1.69
C ARG A 316 3.32 -26.28 2.37
N ARG A 317 3.52 -24.97 2.47
CA ARG A 317 2.53 -24.02 2.98
C ARG A 317 2.10 -23.08 1.87
N LEU A 318 0.85 -23.15 1.47
CA LEU A 318 0.31 -22.31 0.41
C LEU A 318 -0.64 -21.26 0.96
N VAL A 319 -0.70 -20.13 0.28
CA VAL A 319 -1.71 -19.08 0.42
C VAL A 319 -2.46 -18.93 -0.89
N THR A 320 -3.76 -18.71 -0.80
CA THR A 320 -4.58 -18.20 -1.88
C THR A 320 -5.30 -16.95 -1.43
N VAL A 321 -5.40 -15.98 -2.33
CA VAL A 321 -6.19 -14.75 -2.13
C VAL A 321 -7.16 -14.64 -3.29
N LEU A 322 -8.41 -14.35 -2.97
CA LEU A 322 -9.47 -14.06 -3.92
C LEU A 322 -10.04 -12.67 -3.60
N LEU A 323 -10.15 -11.82 -4.59
CA LEU A 323 -10.82 -10.53 -4.47
C LEU A 323 -12.00 -10.45 -5.43
N ARG A 324 -13.07 -9.77 -4.98
CA ARG A 324 -14.33 -9.63 -5.69
C ARG A 324 -14.89 -10.99 -6.12
N ALA A 325 -14.90 -11.95 -5.19
CA ALA A 325 -15.47 -13.27 -5.41
C ALA A 325 -16.98 -13.26 -5.19
N GLU A 326 -17.73 -13.98 -6.02
CA GLU A 326 -19.15 -14.20 -5.81
C GLU A 326 -19.39 -15.42 -4.91
N ALA A 327 -20.32 -15.29 -3.96
CA ALA A 327 -20.61 -16.36 -3.02
C ALA A 327 -21.52 -17.47 -3.60
N ARG A 328 -21.97 -17.32 -4.84
CA ARG A 328 -22.84 -18.29 -5.55
C ARG A 328 -22.33 -18.51 -6.97
N PRO A 329 -22.54 -19.66 -7.59
CA PRO A 329 -23.15 -20.87 -7.00
C PRO A 329 -22.26 -21.61 -5.99
N VAL A 330 -20.97 -21.30 -5.93
CA VAL A 330 -19.98 -21.95 -5.05
C VAL A 330 -19.55 -20.98 -3.95
N ALA A 331 -19.65 -21.43 -2.69
CA ALA A 331 -19.24 -20.59 -1.57
C ALA A 331 -17.74 -20.19 -1.66
N THR A 332 -17.41 -18.98 -1.24
CA THR A 332 -16.07 -18.40 -1.43
C THR A 332 -14.96 -19.21 -0.77
N TRP A 333 -15.22 -19.81 0.41
CA TRP A 333 -14.26 -20.71 1.05
C TRP A 333 -13.99 -21.99 0.24
N GLN A 334 -15.00 -22.49 -0.50
CA GLN A 334 -14.84 -23.65 -1.39
C GLN A 334 -14.01 -23.30 -2.62
N GLN A 335 -14.17 -22.10 -3.15
CA GLN A 335 -13.33 -21.59 -4.24
C GLN A 335 -11.87 -21.49 -3.78
N ALA A 336 -11.62 -20.95 -2.56
CA ALA A 336 -10.29 -20.93 -1.96
C ALA A 336 -9.72 -22.34 -1.77
N ALA A 337 -10.53 -23.30 -1.30
CA ALA A 337 -10.14 -24.70 -1.17
C ALA A 337 -9.73 -25.30 -2.53
N LYS A 338 -10.48 -25.03 -3.60
CA LYS A 338 -10.15 -25.48 -4.96
C LYS A 338 -8.83 -24.90 -5.47
N LEU A 339 -8.56 -23.63 -5.20
CA LEU A 339 -7.29 -23.00 -5.57
C LEU A 339 -6.12 -23.58 -4.76
N LEU A 340 -6.32 -23.89 -3.48
CA LEU A 340 -5.29 -24.56 -2.68
C LEU A 340 -5.02 -25.98 -3.22
N ASP A 341 -6.07 -26.77 -3.53
CA ASP A 341 -5.91 -28.09 -4.15
C ASP A 341 -5.19 -27.98 -5.50
N TYR A 342 -5.54 -26.98 -6.32
CA TYR A 342 -4.87 -26.69 -7.58
C TYR A 342 -3.35 -26.41 -7.37
N GLY A 343 -3.00 -25.58 -6.38
CA GLY A 343 -1.60 -25.30 -6.05
C GLY A 343 -0.86 -26.52 -5.52
N PHE A 344 -1.48 -27.34 -4.67
CA PHE A 344 -0.88 -28.58 -4.15
C PHE A 344 -0.74 -29.66 -5.22
N ALA A 345 -1.58 -29.67 -6.25
CA ALA A 345 -1.46 -30.58 -7.38
C ALA A 345 -0.27 -30.25 -8.29
N MET A 346 0.24 -29.03 -8.24
CA MET A 346 1.47 -28.67 -8.97
C MET A 346 2.68 -29.31 -8.34
N LYS A 347 3.54 -29.90 -9.18
CA LYS A 347 4.79 -30.46 -8.72
C LYS A 347 5.73 -29.39 -8.18
N SER A 348 6.64 -29.76 -7.30
CA SER A 348 7.59 -28.84 -6.68
C SER A 348 8.62 -28.23 -7.66
N ASP A 349 8.81 -28.87 -8.82
CA ASP A 349 9.72 -28.44 -9.89
C ASP A 349 9.06 -27.52 -10.95
N VAL A 350 7.78 -27.21 -10.78
CA VAL A 350 7.09 -26.28 -11.67
C VAL A 350 7.73 -24.89 -11.54
N LYS A 351 8.14 -24.32 -12.70
CA LYS A 351 8.69 -22.97 -12.76
C LYS A 351 7.60 -21.95 -12.36
N PRO A 352 7.80 -21.17 -11.29
CA PRO A 352 6.81 -20.19 -10.85
C PRO A 352 6.61 -19.08 -11.88
N VAL A 353 5.44 -18.48 -11.89
CA VAL A 353 5.10 -17.36 -12.78
C VAL A 353 5.61 -16.03 -12.24
N GLY A 354 6.00 -15.97 -10.98
CA GLY A 354 6.55 -14.79 -10.33
C GLY A 354 6.97 -15.08 -8.90
N GLN A 355 7.26 -14.02 -8.16
CA GLN A 355 7.78 -14.09 -6.81
C GLN A 355 7.10 -13.05 -5.91
N LEU A 356 6.64 -13.43 -4.73
CA LEU A 356 6.32 -12.49 -3.67
C LEU A 356 7.63 -11.91 -3.14
N VAL A 357 7.89 -10.63 -3.40
CA VAL A 357 9.12 -9.96 -2.99
C VAL A 357 9.20 -9.78 -1.47
N GLU A 358 10.36 -9.40 -0.96
CA GLU A 358 10.52 -9.12 0.48
C GLU A 358 10.55 -7.61 0.77
N ARG A 359 10.84 -6.81 -0.25
CA ARG A 359 10.95 -5.35 -0.18
C ARG A 359 10.55 -4.74 -1.50
N ALA A 360 10.20 -3.46 -1.47
CA ALA A 360 9.91 -2.70 -2.67
C ALA A 360 11.10 -2.73 -3.66
N PRO A 361 10.84 -2.83 -4.97
CA PRO A 361 11.88 -2.70 -5.98
C PRO A 361 12.59 -1.35 -5.85
N GLY A 362 13.92 -1.34 -5.98
CA GLY A 362 14.75 -0.12 -5.89
C GLY A 362 15.19 0.28 -4.49
N THR A 363 14.69 -0.35 -3.44
CA THR A 363 15.27 -0.22 -2.10
C THR A 363 16.45 -1.19 -1.98
N SER A 364 17.62 -0.79 -2.47
CA SER A 364 18.86 -1.55 -2.24
C SER A 364 19.14 -1.60 -0.74
N SER A 365 19.09 -2.79 -0.16
CA SER A 365 19.85 -3.04 1.04
C SER A 365 21.33 -3.13 0.63
N THR A 366 22.01 -2.01 0.50
CA THR A 366 23.45 -2.02 0.73
C THR A 366 23.55 -2.34 2.23
N PRO A 367 24.15 -3.46 2.65
CA PRO A 367 24.59 -3.57 4.02
C PRO A 367 25.50 -2.36 4.21
N GLU A 368 25.25 -1.51 5.19
CA GLU A 368 26.28 -0.66 5.70
C GLU A 368 27.39 -1.61 6.18
N THR A 369 28.34 -1.90 5.29
CA THR A 369 29.62 -2.42 5.71
C THR A 369 30.14 -1.36 6.67
N PRO A 370 30.40 -1.71 7.94
CA PRO A 370 31.00 -0.75 8.85
C PRO A 370 32.21 -0.18 8.11
N ALA A 371 32.28 1.14 7.98
CA ALA A 371 33.38 1.81 7.29
C ALA A 371 34.68 1.22 7.84
N GLN A 372 35.37 0.41 7.05
CA GLN A 372 36.70 -0.05 7.41
C GLN A 372 37.53 1.19 7.49
N ALA A 373 37.96 1.52 8.72
CA ALA A 373 38.88 2.61 8.96
C ALA A 373 40.13 2.36 8.11
N VAL A 374 40.29 3.15 7.05
CA VAL A 374 41.49 3.13 6.24
C VAL A 374 42.60 3.65 7.14
N ARG A 375 43.51 2.78 7.52
CA ARG A 375 44.74 3.17 8.26
C ARG A 375 45.78 3.56 7.24
N ASP A 376 46.47 4.67 7.51
CA ASP A 376 47.65 5.06 6.75
C ASP A 376 48.82 4.07 7.01
N PRO A 377 49.88 4.13 6.23
CA PRO A 377 51.05 3.26 6.44
C PRO A 377 51.73 3.43 7.81
N ASN A 378 51.37 4.45 8.58
CA ASN A 378 51.92 4.75 9.91
C ASN A 378 50.98 4.35 11.05
N GLY A 379 49.76 3.79 10.74
CA GLY A 379 48.83 3.23 11.74
C GLY A 379 47.86 4.25 12.35
N GLU A 380 47.84 5.50 11.87
CA GLU A 380 46.86 6.51 12.30
C GLU A 380 45.56 6.42 11.50
N THR A 381 44.42 6.63 12.18
CA THR A 381 43.10 6.67 11.58
C THR A 381 42.88 7.99 10.86
N VAL A 382 42.88 7.97 9.53
CA VAL A 382 42.52 9.14 8.72
C VAL A 382 41.01 9.18 8.56
N MET A 383 40.35 10.19 9.10
CA MET A 383 38.94 10.47 8.80
C MET A 383 38.87 11.13 7.42
N ASP A 384 38.17 10.52 6.49
CA ASP A 384 37.82 11.12 5.21
C ASP A 384 36.86 12.30 5.45
N PRO A 385 37.24 13.56 5.15
CA PRO A 385 36.38 14.70 5.38
C PRO A 385 35.11 14.71 4.53
N SER A 386 34.98 13.82 3.53
CA SER A 386 33.78 13.65 2.75
C SER A 386 32.72 12.78 3.42
N ALA A 387 33.05 12.09 4.52
CA ALA A 387 32.17 11.16 5.24
C ALA A 387 31.56 11.75 6.53
N ALA A 388 31.62 13.06 6.75
CA ALA A 388 30.97 13.68 7.88
C ALA A 388 29.45 13.59 7.72
N PRO A 389 28.71 12.96 8.66
CA PRO A 389 27.26 12.93 8.58
C PRO A 389 26.74 14.35 8.67
N THR A 390 26.02 14.82 7.65
CA THR A 390 25.27 16.08 7.73
C THR A 390 24.24 15.93 8.82
N ALA A 391 24.32 16.77 9.86
CA ALA A 391 23.48 16.70 11.07
C ALA A 391 21.96 16.79 10.81
N PHE A 392 21.54 16.97 9.56
CA PHE A 392 20.15 17.21 9.19
C PHE A 392 19.68 16.45 7.93
N GLY A 393 20.33 15.42 7.46
CA GLY A 393 19.87 14.64 6.30
C GLY A 393 19.27 15.50 5.16
N ASN A 394 18.41 14.92 4.33
CA ASN A 394 17.75 15.63 3.20
C ASN A 394 16.68 16.66 3.59
N VAL A 395 16.41 16.88 4.88
CA VAL A 395 15.39 17.84 5.39
C VAL A 395 16.04 19.19 5.79
N GLY A 396 17.35 19.28 5.90
CA GLY A 396 18.04 20.48 6.34
C GLY A 396 17.98 21.66 5.34
N GLY A 397 17.91 21.37 4.03
CA GLY A 397 17.87 22.38 3.00
C GLY A 397 16.59 23.24 3.02
N PRO A 398 15.39 22.65 3.06
CA PRO A 398 14.14 23.41 3.14
C PRO A 398 13.98 24.21 4.42
N LEU A 399 14.47 23.70 5.57
CA LEU A 399 14.36 24.39 6.86
C LEU A 399 15.29 25.59 6.96
N THR A 400 16.50 25.54 6.41
CA THR A 400 17.43 26.67 6.39
C THR A 400 16.94 27.79 5.47
N ILE A 401 16.31 27.47 4.33
CA ILE A 401 15.70 28.45 3.43
C ILE A 401 14.50 29.12 4.11
N ALA A 402 13.65 28.35 4.79
CA ALA A 402 12.49 28.91 5.52
C ALA A 402 12.90 29.85 6.66
N ALA A 403 13.93 29.50 7.43
CA ALA A 403 14.48 30.34 8.48
C ALA A 403 15.10 31.64 7.92
N GLY A 404 15.80 31.57 6.79
CA GLY A 404 16.36 32.73 6.10
C GLY A 404 15.28 33.71 5.61
N VAL A 405 14.20 33.18 5.01
CA VAL A 405 13.07 34.02 4.54
C VAL A 405 12.35 34.71 5.68
N LEU A 406 12.16 34.02 6.82
CA LEU A 406 11.53 34.62 8.00
C LEU A 406 12.38 35.74 8.62
N LEU A 407 13.71 35.59 8.66
CA LEU A 407 14.62 36.61 9.14
C LEU A 407 14.62 37.85 8.23
N ILE A 408 14.61 37.68 6.91
CA ILE A 408 14.53 38.76 5.95
C ILE A 408 13.18 39.50 6.08
N ALA A 409 12.06 38.79 6.20
CA ALA A 409 10.75 39.37 6.41
C ALA A 409 10.68 40.18 7.72
N ALA A 410 11.21 39.67 8.82
CA ALA A 410 11.27 40.37 10.09
C ALA A 410 12.14 41.63 10.01
N LEU A 411 13.25 41.59 9.29
CA LEU A 411 14.11 42.75 9.06
C LEU A 411 13.39 43.83 8.22
N LEU A 412 12.70 43.43 7.20
CA LEU A 412 11.91 44.36 6.35
C LEU A 412 10.79 45.03 7.14
N ILE A 413 10.06 44.32 7.97
CA ILE A 413 9.02 44.85 8.86
C ILE A 413 9.64 45.84 9.88
N TYR A 414 10.80 45.50 10.45
CA TYR A 414 11.51 46.37 11.36
C TYR A 414 11.93 47.69 10.69
N LEU A 415 12.49 47.60 9.50
CA LEU A 415 12.90 48.79 8.71
C LEU A 415 11.72 49.68 8.33
N GLN A 416 10.60 49.09 7.88
CA GLN A 416 9.36 49.83 7.61
C GLN A 416 8.83 50.58 8.83
N LYS A 417 8.81 49.93 10.01
CA LYS A 417 8.41 50.57 11.27
C LYS A 417 9.35 51.70 11.66
N LYS A 418 10.66 51.56 11.42
CA LYS A 418 11.67 52.60 11.72
C LYS A 418 11.51 53.80 10.79
N VAL A 419 11.23 53.58 9.50
CA VAL A 419 11.01 54.66 8.52
C VAL A 419 9.69 55.38 8.84
N SER A 420 8.61 54.67 9.12
CA SER A 420 7.31 55.27 9.44
C SER A 420 7.31 56.06 10.77
N ARG A 421 8.22 55.76 11.70
CA ARG A 421 8.43 56.55 12.93
C ARG A 421 9.21 57.85 12.68
N ARG A 422 10.06 57.91 11.63
CA ARG A 422 10.82 59.12 11.26
C ARG A 422 10.01 60.12 10.43
N SER A 423 8.92 59.66 9.79
CA SER A 423 8.01 60.56 9.05
C SER A 423 6.88 61.11 9.88
N ARG A 424 6.78 60.79 11.17
CA ARG A 424 5.80 61.32 12.13
C ARG A 424 6.43 62.17 13.24
N ALA A 425 7.69 62.45 13.20
CA ALA A 425 8.44 63.43 13.99
C ALA A 425 8.90 64.60 13.07
#